data_1842f98e0837b7dc29cbfab04232e593
#
_entry.id   1842f98e0837b7dc29cbfab04232e593
#
_cell.length_a   1.000
_cell.length_b   1.000
_cell.length_c   1.000
_cell.angle_alpha   90.00
_cell.angle_beta   90.00
_cell.angle_gamma   90.00
#
_symmetry.space_group_name_H-M   'P 1'
#
loop_
_entity.id
_entity.type
_entity.pdbx_description
1 polymer ?
#
loop_
_entity_poly.entity_id
_entity_poly.type
_entity_poly.pdbx_seq_one_letter_code
_entity_poly.pdbx_strand_id
1 'polypeptide(L)'
;VIMDYQDIKTDLAEQILTITLNRPDRLNAFTLRMKDEVVHALAEADSNDDIRAVIVTGAGKVFCAGMEMQPEGGGHLFGYDDAEGMDPPLDTIRDSGGELSLAIYNCRKPVIAAINGAAVG
;
A
#
# COMPACT_ATOMS: atom_id res chain seq x y z
N VAL A 1 -8.23 9.29 -11.16
CA VAL A 1 -7.10 8.37 -11.10
C VAL A 1 -7.45 7.11 -11.85
N ILE A 2 -6.84 6.94 -13.00
CA ILE A 2 -7.11 5.78 -13.85
C ILE A 2 -5.86 4.92 -13.85
N MET A 3 -5.79 4.00 -12.88
CA MET A 3 -4.81 2.94 -12.90
C MET A 3 -5.49 1.63 -12.54
N ASP A 4 -5.15 0.57 -13.28
CA ASP A 4 -5.66 -0.76 -12.98
C ASP A 4 -4.87 -1.35 -11.81
N TYR A 5 -5.29 -1.00 -10.60
CA TYR A 5 -4.74 -1.62 -9.40
C TYR A 5 -5.22 -3.06 -9.28
N GLN A 6 -4.37 -3.91 -8.75
CA GLN A 6 -4.67 -5.33 -8.54
C GLN A 6 -4.91 -5.67 -7.07
N ASP A 7 -4.12 -5.10 -6.17
CA ASP A 7 -4.18 -5.41 -4.74
C ASP A 7 -4.97 -4.36 -3.95
N ILE A 8 -5.32 -3.24 -4.57
CA ILE A 8 -6.18 -2.23 -3.97
C ILE A 8 -7.31 -1.84 -4.92
N LYS A 9 -8.33 -1.20 -4.37
CA LYS A 9 -9.35 -0.47 -5.13
C LYS A 9 -9.32 0.98 -4.71
N THR A 10 -9.70 1.87 -5.62
CA THR A 10 -9.86 3.28 -5.30
C THR A 10 -11.24 3.76 -5.73
N ASP A 11 -11.79 4.66 -4.96
CA ASP A 11 -13.04 5.35 -5.25
C ASP A 11 -12.90 6.82 -4.87
N LEU A 12 -13.32 7.70 -5.76
CA LEU A 12 -13.32 9.14 -5.50
C LEU A 12 -14.77 9.63 -5.47
N ALA A 13 -15.21 10.08 -4.31
CA ALA A 13 -16.55 10.63 -4.12
C ALA A 13 -16.47 11.80 -3.15
N GLU A 14 -17.14 12.89 -3.46
CA GLU A 14 -17.20 14.09 -2.61
C GLU A 14 -15.83 14.62 -2.20
N GLN A 15 -14.86 14.56 -3.12
CA GLN A 15 -13.47 14.97 -2.93
C GLN A 15 -12.70 14.10 -1.91
N ILE A 16 -13.20 12.92 -1.59
CA ILE A 16 -12.54 11.96 -0.71
C ILE A 16 -12.13 10.74 -1.54
N LEU A 17 -10.84 10.45 -1.54
CA LEU A 17 -10.31 9.24 -2.14
C LEU A 17 -10.32 8.12 -1.10
N THR A 18 -11.08 7.07 -1.36
CA THR A 18 -11.06 5.86 -0.53
C THR A 18 -10.17 4.82 -1.19
N ILE A 19 -9.14 4.40 -0.48
CA ILE A 19 -8.24 3.31 -0.87
C ILE A 19 -8.67 2.08 -0.07
N THR A 20 -9.09 1.04 -0.76
CA THR A 20 -9.49 -0.23 -0.13
C THR A 20 -8.42 -1.27 -0.41
N LEU A 21 -7.79 -1.81 0.63
CA LEU A 21 -6.91 -2.97 0.52
C LEU A 21 -7.77 -4.15 0.10
N ASN A 22 -7.46 -4.77 -1.05
CA ASN A 22 -8.37 -5.67 -1.72
C ASN A 22 -7.75 -7.03 -2.04
N ARG A 23 -7.36 -7.73 -0.99
CA ARG A 23 -6.98 -9.14 -1.02
C ARG A 23 -7.72 -9.90 0.08
N PRO A 24 -9.08 -9.88 0.08
CA PRO A 24 -9.86 -10.39 1.22
C PRO A 24 -9.68 -11.90 1.45
N ASP A 25 -9.42 -12.68 0.40
CA ASP A 25 -9.12 -14.12 0.46
C ASP A 25 -7.73 -14.41 1.07
N ARG A 26 -6.87 -13.41 1.18
CA ARG A 26 -5.57 -13.47 1.83
C ARG A 26 -5.52 -12.55 3.05
N LEU A 27 -6.67 -12.17 3.60
CA LEU A 27 -6.81 -11.28 4.76
C LEU A 27 -6.10 -9.94 4.58
N ASN A 28 -6.05 -9.45 3.35
CA ASN A 28 -5.36 -8.21 2.96
C ASN A 28 -3.88 -8.20 3.36
N ALA A 29 -3.24 -9.37 3.34
CA ALA A 29 -1.81 -9.45 3.62
C ALA A 29 -1.03 -8.53 2.69
N PHE A 30 -0.06 -7.82 3.26
CA PHE A 30 0.69 -6.76 2.60
C PHE A 30 1.71 -7.34 1.62
N THR A 31 1.59 -6.99 0.36
CA THR A 31 2.54 -7.35 -0.69
C THR A 31 3.32 -6.13 -1.16
N LEU A 32 4.43 -6.36 -1.85
CA LEU A 32 5.19 -5.26 -2.48
C LEU A 32 4.33 -4.53 -3.53
N ARG A 33 3.52 -5.28 -4.29
CA ARG A 33 2.60 -4.66 -5.26
C ARG A 33 1.57 -3.78 -4.57
N MET A 34 0.98 -4.24 -3.46
CA MET A 34 0.07 -3.43 -2.67
C MET A 34 0.74 -2.14 -2.18
N LYS A 35 1.97 -2.25 -1.68
CA LYS A 35 2.77 -1.08 -1.27
C LYS A 35 2.92 -0.09 -2.43
N ASP A 36 3.36 -0.56 -3.58
CA ASP A 36 3.55 0.29 -4.75
C ASP A 36 2.25 0.96 -5.20
N GLU A 37 1.15 0.22 -5.18
CA GLU A 37 -0.15 0.74 -5.56
C GLU A 37 -0.67 1.79 -4.58
N VAL A 38 -0.53 1.56 -3.27
CA VAL A 38 -0.92 2.55 -2.25
C VAL A 38 -0.05 3.81 -2.35
N VAL A 39 1.26 3.65 -2.50
CA VAL A 39 2.18 4.78 -2.69
C VAL A 39 1.79 5.59 -3.92
N HIS A 40 1.47 4.93 -5.04
CA HIS A 40 1.01 5.60 -6.24
C HIS A 40 -0.30 6.37 -6.01
N ALA A 41 -1.28 5.74 -5.36
CA ALA A 41 -2.56 6.39 -5.07
C ALA A 41 -2.39 7.61 -4.14
N LEU A 42 -1.49 7.52 -3.16
CA LEU A 42 -1.17 8.65 -2.27
C LEU A 42 -0.50 9.79 -3.03
N ALA A 43 0.40 9.49 -3.96
CA ALA A 43 1.04 10.52 -4.80
C ALA A 43 0.03 11.24 -5.68
N GLU A 44 -0.92 10.51 -6.26
CA GLU A 44 -2.04 11.09 -7.02
C GLU A 44 -2.91 11.99 -6.12
N ALA A 45 -3.24 11.53 -4.92
CA ALA A 45 -4.00 12.32 -3.97
C ALA A 45 -3.26 13.61 -3.58
N ASP A 46 -1.96 13.53 -3.38
CA ASP A 46 -1.14 14.68 -3.00
C ASP A 46 -1.16 15.79 -4.05
N SER A 47 -1.13 15.44 -5.32
CA SER A 47 -1.05 16.39 -6.43
C SER A 47 -2.42 16.78 -7.03
N ASN A 48 -3.49 16.06 -6.73
CA ASN A 48 -4.81 16.30 -7.32
C ASN A 48 -5.66 17.18 -6.40
N ASP A 49 -5.97 18.39 -6.85
CA ASP A 49 -6.76 19.36 -6.10
C ASP A 49 -8.22 18.92 -5.88
N ASP A 50 -8.72 17.97 -6.67
CA ASP A 50 -10.06 17.39 -6.49
C ASP A 50 -10.12 16.39 -5.33
N ILE A 51 -8.97 16.03 -4.76
CA ILE A 51 -8.89 15.16 -3.60
C ILE A 51 -8.50 16.01 -2.39
N ARG A 52 -9.33 16.00 -1.36
CA ARG A 52 -9.12 16.79 -0.15
C ARG A 52 -8.78 15.95 1.08
N ALA A 53 -9.11 14.67 1.05
CA ALA A 53 -8.77 13.72 2.11
C ALA A 53 -8.69 12.31 1.53
N VAL A 54 -7.98 11.44 2.23
CA VAL A 54 -7.81 10.03 1.86
C VAL A 54 -8.29 9.17 3.01
N ILE A 55 -9.09 8.14 2.69
CA ILE A 55 -9.48 7.10 3.64
C ILE A 55 -8.83 5.80 3.18
N VAL A 56 -8.23 5.07 4.11
CA VAL A 56 -7.70 3.72 3.86
C VAL A 56 -8.51 2.72 4.68
N THR A 57 -9.05 1.72 4.03
CA THR A 57 -9.81 0.65 4.67
C THR A 57 -9.48 -0.71 4.05
N GLY A 58 -10.02 -1.79 4.58
CA GLY A 58 -9.81 -3.14 4.07
C GLY A 58 -11.09 -3.76 3.55
N ALA A 59 -10.99 -4.53 2.47
CA ALA A 59 -12.08 -5.35 1.98
C ALA A 59 -12.27 -6.59 2.87
N GLY A 60 -13.53 -6.97 3.10
CA GLY A 60 -13.84 -8.16 3.89
C GLY A 60 -13.80 -7.92 5.39
N LYS A 61 -13.33 -8.91 6.13
CA LYS A 61 -13.45 -8.95 7.59
C LYS A 61 -12.29 -8.32 8.35
N VAL A 62 -11.14 -8.15 7.70
CA VAL A 62 -9.94 -7.61 8.34
C VAL A 62 -9.44 -6.38 7.60
N PHE A 63 -8.73 -5.52 8.32
CA PHE A 63 -8.04 -4.39 7.69
C PHE A 63 -6.79 -4.89 6.95
N CYS A 64 -5.85 -5.47 7.67
CA CYS A 64 -4.61 -6.04 7.11
C CYS A 64 -4.01 -7.04 8.09
N ALA A 65 -3.70 -8.24 7.60
CA ALA A 65 -3.11 -9.30 8.43
C ALA A 65 -1.59 -9.15 8.62
N GLY A 66 -0.98 -8.12 8.06
CA GLY A 66 0.46 -7.92 8.11
C GLY A 66 1.16 -8.36 6.83
N MET A 67 2.48 -8.47 6.87
CA MET A 67 3.31 -8.81 5.72
C MET A 67 2.96 -10.20 5.17
N GLU A 68 2.84 -10.32 3.85
CA GLU A 68 2.67 -11.61 3.19
C GLU A 68 3.93 -12.46 3.38
N MET A 69 3.76 -13.60 4.06
CA MET A 69 4.87 -14.49 4.42
C MET A 69 5.26 -15.46 3.30
N GLN A 70 4.41 -15.62 2.30
CA GLN A 70 4.64 -16.51 1.15
C GLN A 70 4.30 -15.77 -0.14
N PRO A 71 5.15 -14.84 -0.57
CA PRO A 71 4.89 -14.09 -1.78
C PRO A 71 4.86 -15.01 -3.00
N GLU A 72 3.88 -14.78 -3.89
CA GLU A 72 3.81 -15.48 -5.16
C GLU A 72 5.05 -15.19 -5.98
N GLY A 73 5.67 -16.25 -6.55
CA GLY A 73 6.89 -16.12 -7.35
C GLY A 73 8.20 -16.17 -6.57
N GLY A 74 8.17 -16.39 -5.25
CA GLY A 74 9.36 -16.66 -4.45
C GLY A 74 10.27 -15.45 -4.20
N GLY A 75 9.73 -14.24 -4.26
CA GLY A 75 10.49 -13.02 -3.96
C GLY A 75 10.84 -12.88 -2.48
N HIS A 76 11.82 -12.03 -2.19
CA HIS A 76 12.21 -11.72 -0.82
C HIS A 76 11.14 -10.94 -0.06
N LEU A 77 11.00 -11.29 1.21
CA LEU A 77 10.03 -10.68 2.13
C LEU A 77 10.20 -9.16 2.25
N PHE A 78 11.41 -8.68 2.07
CA PHE A 78 11.78 -7.28 2.24
C PHE A 78 12.05 -6.54 0.93
N GLY A 79 11.77 -7.16 -0.21
CA GLY A 79 11.83 -6.49 -1.50
C GLY A 79 13.19 -6.39 -2.13
N TYR A 80 14.16 -7.16 -1.69
CA TYR A 80 15.40 -7.32 -2.46
C TYR A 80 15.29 -8.58 -3.29
N ASP A 81 15.69 -8.44 -4.52
CA ASP A 81 15.87 -9.58 -5.38
C ASP A 81 17.36 -9.96 -5.28
N ASP A 82 17.65 -11.13 -4.72
CA ASP A 82 18.99 -11.70 -4.71
C ASP A 82 19.40 -12.19 -6.11
N ALA A 83 18.83 -11.64 -7.16
CA ALA A 83 19.20 -11.97 -8.49
C ALA A 83 20.71 -11.76 -8.63
N GLU A 84 21.45 -12.87 -8.71
CA GLU A 84 22.86 -12.94 -9.03
C GLU A 84 23.89 -12.76 -7.88
N GLY A 85 23.50 -12.89 -6.62
CA GLY A 85 24.48 -12.97 -5.53
C GLY A 85 25.28 -11.69 -5.30
N MET A 86 24.75 -10.56 -5.72
CA MET A 86 25.31 -9.26 -5.38
C MET A 86 24.36 -8.53 -4.44
N ASP A 87 24.81 -8.24 -3.25
CA ASP A 87 24.07 -7.35 -2.35
C ASP A 87 23.90 -5.98 -3.02
N PRO A 88 22.66 -5.46 -3.13
CA PRO A 88 22.48 -4.13 -3.64
C PRO A 88 23.22 -3.11 -2.75
N PRO A 89 23.69 -1.99 -3.30
CA PRO A 89 24.30 -0.94 -2.49
C PRO A 89 23.37 -0.50 -1.35
N LEU A 90 23.92 -0.32 -0.15
CA LEU A 90 23.14 0.00 1.05
C LEU A 90 22.27 1.25 0.88
N ASP A 91 22.71 2.21 0.06
CA ASP A 91 21.96 3.44 -0.22
C ASP A 91 20.73 3.22 -1.12
N THR A 92 20.65 2.07 -1.78
CA THR A 92 19.49 1.70 -2.62
C THR A 92 18.50 0.78 -1.91
N ILE A 93 18.88 0.23 -0.75
CA ILE A 93 18.00 -0.65 0.04
C ILE A 93 16.99 0.21 0.78
N ARG A 94 15.72 -0.04 0.53
CA ARG A 94 14.62 0.61 1.23
C ARG A 94 13.70 -0.42 1.85
N ASP A 95 13.39 -0.24 3.11
CA ASP A 95 12.32 -0.98 3.78
C ASP A 95 10.97 -0.63 3.14
N SER A 96 10.26 -1.63 2.66
CA SER A 96 8.96 -1.43 1.98
C SER A 96 7.90 -0.80 2.89
N GLY A 97 7.90 -1.19 4.17
CA GLY A 97 7.00 -0.57 5.16
C GLY A 97 7.36 0.88 5.42
N GLY A 98 8.66 1.19 5.47
CA GLY A 98 9.16 2.55 5.60
C GLY A 98 8.82 3.43 4.41
N GLU A 99 8.88 2.89 3.20
CA GLU A 99 8.45 3.64 1.99
C GLU A 99 6.98 4.05 2.08
N LEU A 100 6.10 3.13 2.49
CA LEU A 100 4.67 3.42 2.65
C LEU A 100 4.45 4.44 3.77
N SER A 101 5.10 4.25 4.92
CA SER A 101 4.97 5.16 6.06
C SER A 101 5.41 6.58 5.70
N LEU A 102 6.51 6.71 4.96
CA LEU A 102 6.98 8.02 4.48
C LEU A 102 6.04 8.62 3.44
N ALA A 103 5.44 7.82 2.58
CA ALA A 103 4.45 8.31 1.62
C ALA A 103 3.22 8.89 2.33
N ILE A 104 2.76 8.24 3.40
CA ILE A 104 1.67 8.74 4.24
C ILE A 104 2.09 10.04 4.93
N TYR A 105 3.27 10.05 5.55
CA TYR A 105 3.80 11.21 6.26
C TYR A 105 3.96 12.43 5.35
N ASN A 106 4.44 12.22 4.14
CA ASN A 106 4.70 13.30 3.18
C ASN A 106 3.45 13.75 2.40
N CYS A 107 2.34 13.01 2.50
CA CYS A 107 1.09 13.40 1.86
C CYS A 107 0.53 14.65 2.52
N ARG A 108 0.27 15.69 1.73
CA ARG A 108 -0.28 16.96 2.23
C ARG A 108 -1.75 16.90 2.56
N LYS A 109 -2.42 15.81 2.20
CA LYS A 109 -3.84 15.60 2.50
C LYS A 109 -3.98 14.74 3.76
N PRO A 110 -5.00 14.94 4.59
CA PRO A 110 -5.27 14.04 5.69
C PRO A 110 -5.44 12.59 5.19
N VAL A 111 -4.78 11.65 5.85
CA VAL A 111 -4.93 10.22 5.59
C VAL A 111 -5.52 9.57 6.83
N ILE A 112 -6.71 9.01 6.67
CA ILE A 112 -7.52 8.48 7.78
C ILE A 112 -7.62 6.97 7.60
N ALA A 113 -7.25 6.21 8.64
CA ALA A 113 -7.45 4.77 8.65
C ALA A 113 -8.85 4.44 9.15
N ALA A 114 -9.68 3.84 8.31
CA ALA A 114 -10.97 3.29 8.68
C ALA A 114 -10.79 1.78 8.93
N ILE A 115 -10.44 1.43 10.16
CA ILE A 115 -10.06 0.07 10.54
C ILE A 115 -11.30 -0.78 10.76
N ASN A 116 -11.55 -1.70 9.84
CA ASN A 116 -12.76 -2.52 9.78
C ASN A 116 -12.64 -3.89 10.47
N GLY A 117 -11.50 -4.21 11.02
CA GLY A 117 -11.22 -5.48 11.68
C GLY A 117 -9.77 -5.57 12.11
N ALA A 118 -9.23 -6.77 12.20
CA ALA A 118 -7.85 -6.97 12.64
C ALA A 118 -6.86 -6.16 11.77
N ALA A 119 -5.96 -5.48 12.44
CA ALA A 119 -4.86 -4.73 11.84
C ALA A 119 -3.57 -5.15 12.53
N VAL A 120 -2.71 -5.86 11.79
CA VAL A 120 -1.48 -6.45 12.29
C VAL A 120 -0.30 -5.90 11.52
N GLY A 121 0.76 -5.55 12.21
CA GLY A 121 1.97 -5.01 11.61
C GLY A 121 3.18 -5.89 11.81
#